data_81577286729e6d215d2e58f0f4afce17
#
_entry.id   81577286729e6d215d2e58f0f4afce17
#
_cell.length_a   1.000
_cell.length_b   1.000
_cell.length_c   1.000
_cell.angle_alpha   90.00
_cell.angle_beta   90.00
_cell.angle_gamma   90.00
#
_symmetry.space_group_name_H-M   'P 1'
#
loop_
_entity.id
_entity.type
_entity.pdbx_description
1 polymer ?
#
loop_
_entity_poly.entity_id
_entity_poly.type
_entity_poly.pdbx_seq_one_letter_code
_entity_poly.pdbx_strand_id
1 'polypeptide(L)'
;MDLVSNLPARIHGILDEGAKGDASRIAFTDEHGVDWSYRRLIDAVELAAIEMSRLGIRPGDRVMIVCENSIAAIVLLYASSRLDAWAVIINARRSQHELDLIERDCRPRRVFYTHAISSDADAHACRRDADIEPFTGIGEVKVGKLDADSVAERVHRDSSRQVAVVIYTTGTTGRPKGVMLSHRSLAFVACRGKRTDTIRSDDVSLCVMPISHSYGL
;
A
#
# COMPACT_ATOMS: atom_id res chain seq x y z
N MET A 1 -20.20 -7.34 -21.78
CA MET A 1 -19.88 -6.05 -21.13
C MET A 1 -18.37 -6.02 -20.93
N ASP A 2 -17.67 -5.05 -21.49
CA ASP A 2 -16.21 -4.99 -21.45
C ASP A 2 -15.74 -4.70 -20.01
N LEU A 3 -14.98 -5.63 -19.42
CA LEU A 3 -14.43 -5.53 -18.04
C LEU A 3 -13.54 -4.31 -17.85
N VAL A 4 -12.98 -3.84 -18.95
CA VAL A 4 -11.90 -2.87 -18.94
C VAL A 4 -12.46 -1.44 -18.91
N SER A 5 -13.70 -1.24 -19.41
CA SER A 5 -14.31 0.09 -19.55
C SER A 5 -14.77 0.71 -18.23
N ASN A 6 -14.95 -0.10 -17.16
CA ASN A 6 -15.49 0.33 -15.86
C ASN A 6 -14.51 0.17 -14.69
N LEU A 7 -13.21 -0.04 -14.97
CA LEU A 7 -12.22 -0.10 -13.91
C LEU A 7 -11.96 1.30 -13.33
N PRO A 8 -11.79 1.43 -12.00
CA PRO A 8 -11.40 2.70 -11.41
C PRO A 8 -10.02 3.13 -11.94
N ALA A 9 -9.85 4.43 -12.16
CA ALA A 9 -8.61 5.00 -12.67
C ALA A 9 -7.44 4.82 -11.70
N ARG A 10 -7.74 4.68 -10.40
CA ARG A 10 -6.78 4.44 -9.31
C ARG A 10 -7.32 3.33 -8.39
N ILE A 11 -6.41 2.56 -7.76
CA ILE A 11 -6.83 1.44 -6.91
C ILE A 11 -7.66 1.86 -5.69
N HIS A 12 -7.46 3.08 -5.17
CA HIS A 12 -8.30 3.59 -4.08
C HIS A 12 -9.79 3.70 -4.48
N GLY A 13 -10.09 3.90 -5.76
CA GLY A 13 -11.46 3.88 -6.27
C GLY A 13 -12.17 2.53 -6.12
N ILE A 14 -11.45 1.43 -5.83
CA ILE A 14 -12.04 0.14 -5.47
C ILE A 14 -12.81 0.26 -4.15
N LEU A 15 -12.31 1.04 -3.20
CA LEU A 15 -12.98 1.31 -1.93
C LEU A 15 -14.26 2.12 -2.15
N ASP A 16 -14.18 3.15 -3.00
CA ASP A 16 -15.31 4.00 -3.35
C ASP A 16 -16.43 3.17 -4.04
N GLU A 17 -16.05 2.22 -4.92
CA GLU A 17 -16.99 1.29 -5.53
C GLU A 17 -17.61 0.32 -4.50
N GLY A 18 -16.79 -0.19 -3.56
CA GLY A 18 -17.26 -1.06 -2.49
C GLY A 18 -18.23 -0.39 -1.53
N ALA A 19 -18.09 0.93 -1.32
CA ALA A 19 -18.96 1.74 -0.46
C ALA A 19 -20.32 2.08 -1.11
N LYS A 20 -20.49 1.87 -2.43
CA LYS A 20 -21.74 2.18 -3.12
C LYS A 20 -22.90 1.36 -2.57
N GLY A 21 -23.97 2.03 -2.28
CA GLY A 21 -25.20 1.45 -1.72
C GLY A 21 -25.19 1.36 -0.18
N ASP A 22 -24.13 0.89 0.42
CA ASP A 22 -24.01 0.81 1.89
C ASP A 22 -22.53 0.89 2.32
N ALA A 23 -22.11 2.07 2.72
CA ALA A 23 -20.75 2.32 3.22
C ALA A 23 -20.53 1.83 4.66
N SER A 24 -21.58 1.38 5.36
CA SER A 24 -21.47 0.80 6.70
C SER A 24 -21.08 -0.68 6.68
N ARG A 25 -21.13 -1.34 5.51
CA ARG A 25 -20.69 -2.73 5.35
C ARG A 25 -19.22 -2.87 5.76
N ILE A 26 -18.90 -4.02 6.36
CA ILE A 26 -17.54 -4.38 6.74
C ILE A 26 -16.71 -4.63 5.48
N ALA A 27 -15.59 -3.90 5.36
CA ALA A 27 -14.60 -4.06 4.30
C ALA A 27 -13.44 -4.95 4.74
N PHE A 28 -13.01 -4.81 6.01
CA PHE A 28 -11.92 -5.57 6.63
C PHE A 28 -12.23 -5.86 8.09
N THR A 29 -11.74 -6.99 8.59
CA THR A 29 -11.52 -7.22 10.02
C THR A 29 -10.01 -7.24 10.22
N ASP A 30 -9.50 -6.39 11.11
CA ASP A 30 -8.06 -6.22 11.30
C ASP A 30 -7.42 -7.33 12.13
N GLU A 31 -6.12 -7.23 12.35
CA GLU A 31 -5.29 -8.16 13.10
C GLU A 31 -5.66 -8.28 14.58
N HIS A 32 -6.48 -7.39 15.09
CA HIS A 32 -7.04 -7.40 16.47
C HIS A 32 -8.48 -7.86 16.51
N GLY A 33 -9.05 -8.28 15.37
CA GLY A 33 -10.45 -8.69 15.27
C GLY A 33 -11.43 -7.51 15.26
N VAL A 34 -10.97 -6.28 14.97
CA VAL A 34 -11.82 -5.10 14.90
C VAL A 34 -12.33 -4.90 13.47
N ASP A 35 -13.63 -4.72 13.35
CA ASP A 35 -14.28 -4.50 12.07
C ASP A 35 -14.10 -3.07 11.56
N TRP A 36 -13.78 -2.99 10.28
CA TRP A 36 -13.61 -1.75 9.52
C TRP A 36 -14.66 -1.67 8.42
N SER A 37 -15.61 -0.76 8.55
CA SER A 37 -16.52 -0.47 7.46
C SER A 37 -15.81 0.24 6.30
N TYR A 38 -16.40 0.20 5.10
CA TYR A 38 -15.89 0.96 3.95
C TYR A 38 -15.75 2.45 4.29
N ARG A 39 -16.71 3.04 4.99
CA ARG A 39 -16.63 4.46 5.43
C ARG A 39 -15.43 4.70 6.30
N ARG A 40 -15.27 3.92 7.37
CA ARG A 40 -14.13 4.06 8.31
C ARG A 40 -12.80 3.90 7.58
N LEU A 41 -12.72 2.95 6.65
CA LEU A 41 -11.49 2.71 5.89
C LEU A 41 -11.19 3.87 4.94
N ILE A 42 -12.19 4.40 4.21
CA ILE A 42 -12.05 5.55 3.32
C ILE A 42 -11.61 6.78 4.12
N ASP A 43 -12.26 7.06 5.24
CA ASP A 43 -11.92 8.20 6.10
C ASP A 43 -10.46 8.09 6.61
N ALA A 44 -10.02 6.90 7.04
CA ALA A 44 -8.64 6.67 7.46
C ALA A 44 -7.64 6.85 6.32
N VAL A 45 -7.98 6.41 5.10
CA VAL A 45 -7.15 6.59 3.90
C VAL A 45 -6.98 8.06 3.55
N GLU A 46 -8.07 8.86 3.61
CA GLU A 46 -8.01 10.30 3.34
C GLU A 46 -7.14 11.03 4.39
N LEU A 47 -7.34 10.73 5.67
CA LEU A 47 -6.55 11.32 6.75
C LEU A 47 -5.07 10.93 6.63
N ALA A 48 -4.78 9.67 6.30
CA ALA A 48 -3.41 9.22 6.08
C ALA A 48 -2.77 9.90 4.84
N ALA A 49 -3.52 10.14 3.78
CA ALA A 49 -3.02 10.86 2.61
C ALA A 49 -2.67 12.32 2.96
N ILE A 50 -3.51 12.99 3.76
CA ILE A 50 -3.22 14.35 4.25
C ILE A 50 -1.93 14.33 5.07
N GLU A 51 -1.78 13.38 5.99
CA GLU A 51 -0.60 13.28 6.85
C GLU A 51 0.67 12.96 6.05
N MET A 52 0.61 12.02 5.10
CA MET A 52 1.73 11.72 4.20
C MET A 52 2.14 12.94 3.36
N SER A 53 1.17 13.74 2.89
CA SER A 53 1.44 15.01 2.19
C SER A 53 2.13 16.02 3.10
N ARG A 54 1.67 16.16 4.38
CA ARG A 54 2.32 17.00 5.40
C ARG A 54 3.77 16.57 5.63
N LEU A 55 4.02 15.27 5.60
CA LEU A 55 5.35 14.67 5.72
C LEU A 55 6.19 14.79 4.44
N GLY A 56 5.72 15.47 3.41
CA GLY A 56 6.45 15.82 2.20
C GLY A 56 6.36 14.83 1.06
N ILE A 57 5.40 13.91 1.08
CA ILE A 57 5.11 13.02 -0.06
C ILE A 57 4.38 13.82 -1.14
N ARG A 58 4.83 13.66 -2.38
CA ARG A 58 4.32 14.35 -3.56
C ARG A 58 3.84 13.34 -4.61
N PRO A 59 2.98 13.74 -5.55
CA PRO A 59 2.65 12.91 -6.70
C PRO A 59 3.90 12.43 -7.45
N GLY A 60 3.97 11.14 -7.77
CA GLY A 60 5.10 10.49 -8.42
C GLY A 60 6.24 10.06 -7.48
N ASP A 61 6.22 10.42 -6.20
CA ASP A 61 7.22 9.95 -5.24
C ASP A 61 7.05 8.44 -4.99
N ARG A 62 8.16 7.77 -4.70
CA ARG A 62 8.15 6.38 -4.21
C ARG A 62 8.11 6.41 -2.69
N VAL A 63 7.16 5.66 -2.14
CA VAL A 63 6.90 5.52 -0.71
C VAL A 63 7.17 4.08 -0.32
N MET A 64 8.24 3.83 0.44
CA MET A 64 8.56 2.50 0.92
C MET A 64 7.77 2.21 2.20
N ILE A 65 7.05 1.08 2.25
CA ILE A 65 6.24 0.65 3.38
C ILE A 65 6.81 -0.69 3.86
N VAL A 66 7.48 -0.68 5.00
CA VAL A 66 8.04 -1.87 5.65
C VAL A 66 7.00 -2.38 6.65
N CYS A 67 6.39 -3.51 6.33
CA CYS A 67 5.19 -3.97 7.03
C CYS A 67 5.06 -5.50 7.07
N GLU A 68 4.25 -5.97 7.99
CA GLU A 68 3.47 -7.21 7.91
C GLU A 68 2.03 -6.87 7.57
N ASN A 69 1.18 -7.90 7.35
CA ASN A 69 -0.24 -7.69 7.07
C ASN A 69 -0.89 -6.97 8.25
N SER A 70 -1.44 -5.80 7.99
CA SER A 70 -2.11 -4.97 9.00
C SER A 70 -3.01 -3.95 8.34
N ILE A 71 -3.98 -3.44 9.08
CA ILE A 71 -4.84 -2.36 8.58
C ILE A 71 -4.02 -1.10 8.28
N ALA A 72 -2.98 -0.81 9.06
CA ALA A 72 -2.10 0.33 8.83
C ALA A 72 -1.39 0.22 7.47
N ALA A 73 -0.91 -0.96 7.10
CA ALA A 73 -0.27 -1.18 5.80
C ALA A 73 -1.27 -0.99 4.64
N ILE A 74 -2.51 -1.46 4.79
CA ILE A 74 -3.59 -1.28 3.80
C ILE A 74 -3.92 0.22 3.64
N VAL A 75 -4.07 0.94 4.74
CA VAL A 75 -4.36 2.38 4.71
C VAL A 75 -3.23 3.16 4.03
N LEU A 76 -1.96 2.89 4.37
CA LEU A 76 -0.81 3.55 3.74
C LEU A 76 -0.70 3.25 2.24
N LEU A 77 -1.03 2.02 1.81
CA LEU A 77 -1.10 1.63 0.40
C LEU A 77 -2.13 2.48 -0.36
N TYR A 78 -3.36 2.54 0.14
CA TYR A 78 -4.42 3.31 -0.53
C TYR A 78 -4.18 4.83 -0.42
N ALA A 79 -3.60 5.32 0.67
CA ALA A 79 -3.20 6.72 0.82
C ALA A 79 -2.12 7.11 -0.21
N SER A 80 -1.13 6.23 -0.46
CA SER A 80 -0.16 6.42 -1.54
C SER A 80 -0.86 6.57 -2.90
N SER A 81 -1.88 5.73 -3.16
CA SER A 81 -2.68 5.82 -4.38
C SER A 81 -3.48 7.13 -4.49
N ARG A 82 -4.00 7.67 -3.36
CA ARG A 82 -4.68 8.99 -3.33
C ARG A 82 -3.75 10.13 -3.72
N LEU A 83 -2.47 10.00 -3.39
CA LEU A 83 -1.44 11.01 -3.70
C LEU A 83 -0.79 10.82 -5.08
N ASP A 84 -1.22 9.86 -5.89
CA ASP A 84 -0.51 9.45 -7.12
C ASP A 84 0.95 9.05 -6.87
N ALA A 85 1.31 8.67 -5.65
CA ALA A 85 2.59 8.13 -5.26
C ALA A 85 2.65 6.61 -5.49
N TRP A 86 3.85 6.07 -5.67
CA TRP A 86 4.09 4.65 -5.88
C TRP A 86 4.37 3.95 -4.55
N ALA A 87 3.51 3.04 -4.12
CA ALA A 87 3.75 2.25 -2.92
C ALA A 87 4.78 1.15 -3.20
N VAL A 88 5.90 1.15 -2.48
CA VAL A 88 6.92 0.10 -2.50
C VAL A 88 6.72 -0.76 -1.24
N ILE A 89 6.01 -1.89 -1.38
CA ILE A 89 5.60 -2.69 -0.22
C ILE A 89 6.65 -3.76 0.06
N ILE A 90 7.20 -3.75 1.26
CA ILE A 90 8.31 -4.63 1.68
C ILE A 90 7.91 -5.40 2.93
N ASN A 91 8.11 -6.72 2.90
CA ASN A 91 7.95 -7.56 4.08
C ASN A 91 9.00 -7.19 5.14
N ALA A 92 8.55 -6.90 6.36
CA ALA A 92 9.42 -6.51 7.46
C ALA A 92 10.42 -7.61 7.88
N ARG A 93 10.12 -8.88 7.56
CA ARG A 93 11.01 -10.03 7.85
C ARG A 93 12.24 -10.14 6.93
N ARG A 94 12.37 -9.23 5.96
CA ARG A 94 13.59 -9.18 5.14
C ARG A 94 14.77 -8.73 5.99
N SER A 95 15.96 -9.23 5.64
CA SER A 95 17.19 -8.82 6.31
C SER A 95 17.49 -7.34 6.08
N GLN A 96 18.25 -6.73 7.01
CA GLN A 96 18.71 -5.35 6.86
C GLN A 96 19.43 -5.12 5.53
N HIS A 97 20.29 -6.06 5.14
CA HIS A 97 21.02 -5.97 3.87
C HIS A 97 20.09 -5.91 2.65
N GLU A 98 19.02 -6.72 2.63
CA GLU A 98 18.04 -6.68 1.54
C GLU A 98 17.27 -5.35 1.51
N LEU A 99 16.89 -4.82 2.70
CA LEU A 99 16.25 -3.51 2.79
C LEU A 99 17.16 -2.40 2.24
N ASP A 100 18.45 -2.43 2.60
CA ASP A 100 19.45 -1.46 2.13
C ASP A 100 19.62 -1.50 0.61
N LEU A 101 19.59 -2.69 0.02
CA LEU A 101 19.66 -2.86 -1.42
C LEU A 101 18.41 -2.31 -2.11
N ILE A 102 17.23 -2.61 -1.58
CA ILE A 102 15.95 -2.16 -2.13
C ILE A 102 15.84 -0.63 -2.02
N GLU A 103 16.18 -0.05 -0.87
CA GLU A 103 16.13 1.38 -0.64
C GLU A 103 17.06 2.15 -1.59
N ARG A 104 18.27 1.64 -1.82
CA ARG A 104 19.20 2.21 -2.81
C ARG A 104 18.68 2.12 -4.25
N ASP A 105 17.97 1.05 -4.59
CA ASP A 105 17.40 0.85 -5.92
C ASP A 105 16.17 1.73 -6.15
N CYS A 106 15.19 1.71 -5.21
CA CYS A 106 13.96 2.46 -5.39
C CYS A 106 14.06 3.94 -4.98
N ARG A 107 15.07 4.33 -4.19
CA ARG A 107 15.28 5.71 -3.71
C ARG A 107 13.98 6.37 -3.24
N PRO A 108 13.34 5.83 -2.19
CA PRO A 108 12.03 6.30 -1.75
C PRO A 108 12.16 7.72 -1.15
N ARG A 109 11.13 8.53 -1.34
CA ARG A 109 11.03 9.85 -0.70
C ARG A 109 11.02 9.74 0.82
N ARG A 110 10.31 8.74 1.35
CA ARG A 110 10.27 8.34 2.76
C ARG A 110 10.02 6.84 2.91
N VAL A 111 10.41 6.32 4.06
CA VAL A 111 10.11 4.96 4.48
C VAL A 111 9.15 5.01 5.67
N PHE A 112 8.07 4.23 5.62
CA PHE A 112 7.07 4.08 6.66
C PHE A 112 7.18 2.67 7.24
N TYR A 113 7.13 2.54 8.57
CA TYR A 113 7.24 1.27 9.28
C TYR A 113 6.01 1.05 10.15
N THR A 114 5.28 -0.05 9.91
CA THR A 114 4.11 -0.41 10.73
C THR A 114 4.57 -1.09 12.04
N HIS A 115 5.30 -0.34 12.85
CA HIS A 115 6.07 -0.83 14.01
C HIS A 115 5.17 -1.39 15.13
N ALA A 116 3.96 -0.87 15.28
CA ALA A 116 3.04 -1.29 16.34
C ALA A 116 2.62 -2.77 16.23
N ILE A 117 2.68 -3.32 15.00
CA ILE A 117 2.24 -4.69 14.71
C ILE A 117 3.43 -5.64 14.48
N SER A 118 4.55 -5.11 14.02
CA SER A 118 5.71 -5.90 13.61
C SER A 118 6.96 -5.47 14.37
N SER A 119 7.48 -6.35 15.21
CA SER A 119 8.77 -6.15 15.90
C SER A 119 9.94 -6.05 14.91
N ASP A 120 9.85 -6.73 13.76
CA ASP A 120 10.85 -6.62 12.70
C ASP A 120 10.82 -5.22 12.06
N ALA A 121 9.61 -4.69 11.77
CA ALA A 121 9.47 -3.32 11.28
C ALA A 121 9.98 -2.31 12.30
N ASP A 122 9.71 -2.52 13.59
CA ASP A 122 10.23 -1.68 14.68
C ASP A 122 11.76 -1.69 14.74
N ALA A 123 12.37 -2.87 14.67
CA ALA A 123 13.83 -3.02 14.67
C ALA A 123 14.49 -2.30 13.47
N HIS A 124 13.88 -2.37 12.28
CA HIS A 124 14.34 -1.63 11.11
C HIS A 124 14.20 -0.12 11.28
N ALA A 125 13.06 0.35 11.80
CA ALA A 125 12.80 1.76 12.07
C ALA A 125 13.80 2.34 13.08
N CYS A 126 14.07 1.63 14.17
CA CYS A 126 15.04 2.05 15.20
C CYS A 126 16.47 2.18 14.63
N ARG A 127 16.91 1.27 13.76
CA ARG A 127 18.22 1.36 13.09
C ARG A 127 18.37 2.55 12.14
N ARG A 128 17.25 3.13 11.73
CA ARG A 128 17.17 4.27 10.79
C ARG A 128 16.82 5.57 11.48
N ASP A 129 16.80 5.59 12.82
CA ASP A 129 16.39 6.77 13.62
C ASP A 129 15.07 7.37 13.11
N ALA A 130 14.10 6.49 12.82
CA ALA A 130 12.79 6.88 12.34
C ALA A 130 11.97 7.52 13.47
N ASP A 131 11.32 8.64 13.17
CA ASP A 131 10.49 9.38 14.10
C ASP A 131 9.09 8.74 14.21
N ILE A 132 8.46 8.82 15.38
CA ILE A 132 7.07 8.40 15.57
C ILE A 132 6.16 9.54 15.11
N GLU A 133 5.25 9.22 14.19
CA GLU A 133 4.23 10.15 13.68
C GLU A 133 2.83 9.60 13.96
N PRO A 134 1.91 10.42 14.47
CA PRO A 134 0.53 10.02 14.70
C PRO A 134 -0.25 10.01 13.37
N PHE A 135 -0.92 8.91 13.08
CA PHE A 135 -1.84 8.78 11.96
C PHE A 135 -3.26 8.57 12.49
N THR A 136 -4.10 9.56 12.35
CA THR A 136 -5.48 9.47 12.81
C THR A 136 -6.19 8.27 12.19
N GLY A 137 -6.75 7.42 13.02
CA GLY A 137 -7.50 6.23 12.62
C GLY A 137 -6.68 4.94 12.61
N ILE A 138 -5.36 4.98 12.42
CA ILE A 138 -4.50 3.79 12.40
C ILE A 138 -3.41 3.78 13.50
N GLY A 139 -3.39 4.79 14.36
CA GLY A 139 -2.41 4.87 15.46
C GLY A 139 -1.08 5.49 15.02
N GLU A 140 0.01 5.01 15.59
CA GLU A 140 1.35 5.53 15.35
C GLU A 140 2.07 4.74 14.25
N VAL A 141 2.81 5.46 13.41
CA VAL A 141 3.67 4.90 12.37
C VAL A 141 5.07 5.48 12.54
N LYS A 142 6.11 4.68 12.50
CA LYS A 142 7.48 5.21 12.44
C LYS A 142 7.82 5.61 11.02
N VAL A 143 8.40 6.80 10.87
CA VAL A 143 8.67 7.42 9.56
C VAL A 143 10.14 7.81 9.46
N GLY A 144 10.80 7.28 8.44
CA GLY A 144 12.20 7.60 8.14
C GLY A 144 12.40 9.04 7.69
N LYS A 145 13.65 9.50 7.67
CA LYS A 145 14.01 10.84 7.23
C LYS A 145 13.59 11.08 5.78
N LEU A 146 13.29 12.35 5.48
CA LEU A 146 12.95 12.77 4.11
C LEU A 146 14.20 12.73 3.23
N ASP A 147 14.15 11.97 2.12
CA ASP A 147 15.15 12.09 1.06
C ASP A 147 14.80 13.29 0.16
N ALA A 148 15.46 14.42 0.42
CA ALA A 148 15.24 15.65 -0.36
C ALA A 148 15.65 15.51 -1.82
N ASP A 149 16.60 14.62 -2.12
CA ASP A 149 17.16 14.39 -3.46
C ASP A 149 16.37 13.32 -4.25
N SER A 150 15.37 12.71 -3.63
CA SER A 150 14.48 11.77 -4.32
C SER A 150 13.72 12.50 -5.45
N VAL A 151 13.80 11.93 -6.65
CA VAL A 151 13.16 12.48 -7.85
C VAL A 151 11.80 11.80 -8.04
N ALA A 152 10.75 12.61 -8.11
CA ALA A 152 9.41 12.11 -8.39
C ALA A 152 9.28 11.66 -9.86
N GLU A 153 8.58 10.57 -10.06
CA GLU A 153 8.25 10.06 -11.39
C GLU A 153 7.11 10.87 -12.02
N ARG A 154 7.03 10.80 -13.34
CA ARG A 154 5.92 11.44 -14.05
C ARG A 154 4.60 10.77 -13.70
N VAL A 155 3.61 11.56 -13.29
CA VAL A 155 2.23 11.10 -13.11
C VAL A 155 1.53 10.96 -14.46
N HIS A 156 0.95 9.78 -14.71
CA HIS A 156 0.18 9.49 -15.90
C HIS A 156 -1.33 9.47 -15.59
N ARG A 157 -2.13 10.12 -16.42
CA ARG A 157 -3.60 10.03 -16.32
C ARG A 157 -4.11 8.63 -16.67
N ASP A 158 -3.43 7.97 -17.61
CA ASP A 158 -3.73 6.60 -18.02
C ASP A 158 -3.34 5.61 -16.91
N SER A 159 -4.34 4.91 -16.36
CA SER A 159 -4.17 3.94 -15.28
C SER A 159 -3.31 2.73 -15.67
N SER A 160 -3.14 2.44 -16.95
CA SER A 160 -2.26 1.38 -17.43
C SER A 160 -0.79 1.75 -17.38
N ARG A 161 -0.49 3.04 -17.36
CA ARG A 161 0.86 3.60 -17.29
C ARG A 161 1.25 4.11 -15.90
N GLN A 162 0.24 4.49 -15.09
CA GLN A 162 0.49 4.93 -13.71
C GLN A 162 0.76 3.72 -12.83
N VAL A 163 1.93 3.70 -12.22
CA VAL A 163 2.31 2.67 -11.26
C VAL A 163 1.59 2.91 -9.94
N ALA A 164 0.99 1.85 -9.39
CA ALA A 164 0.36 1.87 -8.07
C ALA A 164 1.28 1.27 -7.02
N VAL A 165 1.88 0.10 -7.35
CA VAL A 165 2.67 -0.69 -6.40
C VAL A 165 3.93 -1.19 -7.08
N VAL A 166 5.02 -1.22 -6.32
CA VAL A 166 6.25 -1.92 -6.68
C VAL A 166 6.48 -3.05 -5.69
N ILE A 167 6.62 -4.27 -6.19
CA ILE A 167 6.94 -5.46 -5.40
C ILE A 167 8.36 -5.91 -5.75
N TYR A 168 9.17 -6.12 -4.72
CA TYR A 168 10.55 -6.61 -4.92
C TYR A 168 10.62 -8.13 -4.86
N THR A 169 11.20 -8.71 -5.90
CA THR A 169 11.52 -10.15 -5.97
C THR A 169 13.01 -10.38 -5.75
N THR A 170 13.37 -11.52 -5.16
CA THR A 170 14.76 -11.99 -5.10
C THR A 170 15.16 -12.48 -6.50
N GLY A 171 15.89 -11.66 -7.22
CA GLY A 171 16.41 -12.07 -8.55
C GLY A 171 17.44 -13.19 -8.41
N THR A 172 17.51 -14.06 -9.42
CA THR A 172 18.54 -15.14 -9.54
C THR A 172 19.97 -14.60 -9.51
N THR A 173 20.18 -13.30 -9.71
CA THR A 173 21.46 -12.60 -9.72
C THR A 173 21.84 -12.01 -8.37
N GLY A 174 21.09 -12.28 -7.29
CA GLY A 174 21.33 -11.73 -5.96
C GLY A 174 20.98 -10.24 -5.78
N ARG A 175 20.57 -9.53 -6.83
CA ARG A 175 20.09 -8.15 -6.73
C ARG A 175 18.56 -8.13 -6.75
N PRO A 176 17.91 -7.42 -5.81
CA PRO A 176 16.47 -7.24 -5.81
C PRO A 176 16.01 -6.59 -7.12
N LYS A 177 14.85 -7.03 -7.64
CA LYS A 177 14.22 -6.43 -8.83
C LYS A 177 12.83 -5.94 -8.47
N GLY A 178 12.57 -4.65 -8.68
CA GLY A 178 11.26 -4.03 -8.48
C GLY A 178 10.34 -4.31 -9.67
N VAL A 179 9.25 -5.03 -9.43
CA VAL A 179 8.18 -5.27 -10.41
C VAL A 179 7.12 -4.18 -10.24
N MET A 180 6.95 -3.36 -11.26
CA MET A 180 5.98 -2.26 -11.28
C MET A 180 4.59 -2.77 -11.69
N LEU A 181 3.61 -2.59 -10.82
CA LEU A 181 2.21 -2.95 -11.05
C LEU A 181 1.40 -1.67 -11.25
N SER A 182 0.74 -1.55 -12.40
CA SER A 182 -0.10 -0.39 -12.69
C SER A 182 -1.44 -0.45 -11.95
N HIS A 183 -2.08 0.71 -11.76
CA HIS A 183 -3.43 0.76 -11.20
C HIS A 183 -4.41 -0.10 -11.99
N ARG A 184 -4.32 -0.06 -13.32
CA ARG A 184 -5.20 -0.86 -14.20
C ARG A 184 -5.00 -2.36 -14.01
N SER A 185 -3.74 -2.84 -13.89
CA SER A 185 -3.47 -4.27 -13.72
C SER A 185 -4.03 -4.79 -12.40
N LEU A 186 -3.87 -4.04 -11.30
CA LEU A 186 -4.41 -4.41 -10.00
C LEU A 186 -5.95 -4.36 -9.98
N ALA A 187 -6.54 -3.28 -10.49
CA ALA A 187 -7.99 -3.18 -10.59
C ALA A 187 -8.60 -4.28 -11.47
N PHE A 188 -7.92 -4.68 -12.54
CA PHE A 188 -8.36 -5.79 -13.40
C PHE A 188 -8.38 -7.12 -12.65
N VAL A 189 -7.34 -7.43 -11.87
CA VAL A 189 -7.28 -8.66 -11.07
C VAL A 189 -8.38 -8.67 -10.02
N ALA A 190 -8.57 -7.57 -9.28
CA ALA A 190 -9.64 -7.44 -8.28
C ALA A 190 -11.04 -7.62 -8.88
N CYS A 191 -11.30 -7.04 -10.07
CA CYS A 191 -12.59 -7.18 -10.76
C CYS A 191 -12.81 -8.56 -11.40
N ARG A 192 -11.74 -9.28 -11.73
CA ARG A 192 -11.85 -10.61 -12.35
C ARG A 192 -12.46 -11.64 -11.38
N GLY A 193 -12.17 -11.57 -10.09
CA GLY A 193 -12.75 -12.45 -9.07
C GLY A 193 -14.28 -12.41 -9.06
N LYS A 194 -14.89 -11.25 -9.31
CA LYS A 194 -16.35 -11.09 -9.43
C LYS A 194 -16.97 -11.84 -10.61
N ARG A 195 -16.23 -12.12 -11.68
CA ARG A 195 -16.77 -12.70 -12.94
C ARG A 195 -16.68 -14.21 -13.02
N THR A 196 -15.86 -14.82 -12.21
CA THR A 196 -15.69 -16.28 -12.22
C THR A 196 -16.74 -16.98 -11.33
N ASP A 197 -17.71 -16.24 -10.79
CA ASP A 197 -18.71 -16.68 -9.81
C ASP A 197 -18.10 -17.40 -8.59
N THR A 198 -16.79 -17.25 -8.41
CA THR A 198 -16.04 -17.86 -7.31
C THR A 198 -15.98 -17.00 -6.06
N ILE A 199 -16.25 -15.67 -6.21
CA ILE A 199 -16.28 -14.71 -5.09
C ILE A 199 -17.61 -13.96 -5.12
N ARG A 200 -18.36 -14.05 -4.03
CA ARG A 200 -19.64 -13.39 -3.82
C ARG A 200 -19.45 -12.14 -2.96
N SER A 201 -20.44 -11.26 -2.97
CA SER A 201 -20.41 -10.01 -2.17
C SER A 201 -20.55 -10.23 -0.66
N ASP A 202 -20.97 -11.41 -0.25
CA ASP A 202 -21.14 -11.85 1.14
C ASP A 202 -20.02 -12.80 1.61
N ASP A 203 -19.06 -13.13 0.75
CA ASP A 203 -17.91 -13.95 1.13
C ASP A 203 -16.94 -13.18 2.03
N VAL A 204 -16.35 -13.89 2.99
CA VAL A 204 -15.27 -13.42 3.83
C VAL A 204 -14.00 -14.18 3.47
N SER A 205 -12.96 -13.44 3.07
CA SER A 205 -11.67 -14.03 2.69
C SER A 205 -10.62 -13.79 3.77
N LEU A 206 -9.90 -14.85 4.15
CA LEU A 206 -8.77 -14.74 5.06
C LEU A 206 -7.49 -14.39 4.27
N CYS A 207 -6.92 -13.22 4.52
CA CYS A 207 -5.67 -12.78 3.89
C CYS A 207 -4.46 -13.30 4.66
N VAL A 208 -4.01 -14.53 4.34
CA VAL A 208 -2.83 -15.16 4.96
C VAL A 208 -1.52 -14.87 4.21
N MET A 209 -1.62 -14.50 2.94
CA MET A 209 -0.44 -14.19 2.13
C MET A 209 0.04 -12.76 2.40
N PRO A 210 1.36 -12.53 2.47
CA PRO A 210 1.87 -11.18 2.66
C PRO A 210 1.43 -10.25 1.53
N ILE A 211 0.91 -9.06 1.88
CA ILE A 211 0.56 -8.02 0.89
C ILE A 211 1.79 -7.48 0.14
N SER A 212 2.99 -7.75 0.62
CA SER A 212 4.26 -7.50 -0.07
C SER A 212 4.58 -8.51 -1.18
N HIS A 213 3.68 -9.46 -1.43
CA HIS A 213 3.77 -10.46 -2.49
C HIS A 213 2.56 -10.34 -3.42
N SER A 214 2.76 -10.62 -4.71
CA SER A 214 1.71 -10.49 -5.74
C SER A 214 0.44 -11.34 -5.50
N TYR A 215 0.54 -12.36 -4.65
CA TYR A 215 -0.60 -13.21 -4.25
C TYR A 215 -1.40 -12.64 -3.07
N GLY A 216 -0.80 -11.76 -2.27
CA GLY A 216 -1.46 -11.15 -1.11
C GLY A 216 -2.01 -9.74 -1.40
N LEU A 217 -1.63 -9.18 -2.56
CA LEU A 217 -2.07 -7.89 -3.04
C LEU A 217 -3.30 -8.06 -3.97
#